data_c8930f982508485676163d1f85b997d6
#
_entry.id   c8930f982508485676163d1f85b997d6
#
_cell.length_a   1.000
_cell.length_b   1.000
_cell.length_c   1.000
_cell.angle_alpha   90.00
_cell.angle_beta   90.00
_cell.angle_gamma   90.00
#
_symmetry.space_group_name_H-M   'P 1'
#
loop_
_entity.id
_entity.type
_entity.pdbx_description
1 polymer ?
#
loop_
_entity_poly.entity_id
_entity_poly.type
_entity_poly.pdbx_seq_one_letter_code
_entity_poly.pdbx_strand_id
1 'polypeptide(L)'
;MRYLVSRPAMDRLGWILDGLNGAAGWGGDAADVLAPEFAALVPPDAFAERVRQRAAAFAPGIVTGLDTSDHTARARVRVRDGSVQVVTCTVEPAAPHRIRATRTMALIPPVLTPRLPADFTGYQELAGLGTGARLIVFSGLPGTGKSTLAEAAGRQLRAPVFAVDWLLGSLTPFGGYHLDDLFGIGAELLTTLAFRQLELGQPAVLDFPAEDPATRARWRSLADAAGAEFRVIVCTCSDRELHRARLEGRARGIPGWHEGGNWANVELRLAEFPPWTGEVLTIDAVQPLEQNLATVLQYVTN
;
A
#
# COMPACT_ATOMS: atom_id res chain seq x y z
N MET A 1 35.59 -8.06 23.66
CA MET A 1 34.27 -8.20 24.29
C MET A 1 33.37 -7.11 23.68
N ARG A 2 32.65 -7.42 22.60
CA ARG A 2 31.71 -6.47 21.94
C ARG A 2 30.43 -6.52 22.77
N TYR A 3 30.08 -5.42 23.42
CA TYR A 3 28.77 -5.23 24.01
C TYR A 3 27.72 -5.38 22.92
N LEU A 4 26.97 -6.48 22.92
CA LEU A 4 25.71 -6.63 22.19
C LEU A 4 24.74 -5.62 22.83
N VAL A 5 24.69 -4.43 22.28
CA VAL A 5 23.60 -3.49 22.61
C VAL A 5 22.32 -4.17 22.11
N SER A 6 21.48 -4.60 23.06
CA SER A 6 20.14 -5.10 22.76
C SER A 6 19.44 -4.03 21.91
N ARG A 7 18.97 -4.41 20.73
CA ARG A 7 18.17 -3.54 19.88
C ARG A 7 16.72 -4.03 19.96
N PRO A 8 15.89 -3.36 20.77
CA PRO A 8 14.54 -3.85 21.07
C PRO A 8 13.69 -4.16 19.84
N ALA A 9 13.84 -3.37 18.77
CA ALA A 9 13.14 -3.61 17.52
C ALA A 9 13.57 -4.93 16.84
N MET A 10 14.84 -5.34 16.98
CA MET A 10 15.31 -6.64 16.47
C MET A 10 14.71 -7.81 17.23
N ASP A 11 14.64 -7.71 18.57
CA ASP A 11 14.07 -8.77 19.38
C ASP A 11 12.60 -8.98 19.03
N ARG A 12 11.86 -7.88 18.83
CA ARG A 12 10.45 -7.92 18.41
C ARG A 12 10.27 -8.39 16.97
N LEU A 13 11.17 -8.02 16.06
CA LEU A 13 11.18 -8.58 14.70
C LEU A 13 11.46 -10.08 14.73
N GLY A 14 12.41 -10.53 15.53
CA GLY A 14 12.67 -11.97 15.75
C GLY A 14 11.42 -12.71 16.20
N TRP A 15 10.71 -12.18 17.18
CA TRP A 15 9.45 -12.74 17.65
C TRP A 15 8.40 -12.86 16.52
N ILE A 16 8.25 -11.87 15.64
CA ILE A 16 7.36 -11.94 14.46
C ILE A 16 7.82 -13.03 13.49
N LEU A 17 9.13 -13.10 13.22
CA LEU A 17 9.70 -14.08 12.29
C LEU A 17 9.53 -15.52 12.80
N ASP A 18 9.65 -15.73 14.11
CA ASP A 18 9.39 -17.04 14.75
C ASP A 18 7.94 -17.49 14.50
N GLY A 19 6.98 -16.58 14.65
CA GLY A 19 5.58 -16.87 14.35
C GLY A 19 5.34 -17.20 12.87
N LEU A 20 5.93 -16.40 11.96
CA LEU A 20 5.85 -16.62 10.52
C LEU A 20 6.56 -17.93 10.10
N ASN A 21 7.53 -18.41 10.86
CA ASN A 21 8.16 -19.71 10.67
C ASN A 21 7.42 -20.87 11.36
N GLY A 22 6.29 -20.61 12.02
CA GLY A 22 5.47 -21.64 12.63
C GLY A 22 6.03 -22.20 13.93
N ALA A 23 6.74 -21.39 14.71
CA ALA A 23 7.28 -21.82 16.01
C ALA A 23 6.18 -22.32 16.95
N ALA A 24 6.40 -23.47 17.57
CA ALA A 24 5.43 -24.10 18.45
C ALA A 24 5.15 -23.23 19.68
N GLY A 25 3.87 -23.04 20.00
CA GLY A 25 3.43 -22.23 21.14
C GLY A 25 3.56 -20.71 20.95
N TRP A 26 3.97 -20.24 19.78
CA TRP A 26 4.10 -18.82 19.50
C TRP A 26 2.75 -18.06 19.62
N GLY A 27 2.81 -16.84 20.13
CA GLY A 27 1.68 -15.89 20.18
C GLY A 27 0.88 -15.92 21.48
N GLY A 28 1.21 -16.81 22.44
CA GLY A 28 0.57 -16.82 23.77
C GLY A 28 0.84 -15.56 24.59
N ASP A 29 1.92 -14.84 24.29
CA ASP A 29 2.35 -13.58 24.90
C ASP A 29 2.01 -12.32 24.07
N ALA A 30 1.22 -12.46 23.01
CA ALA A 30 0.91 -11.35 22.09
C ALA A 30 0.34 -10.11 22.82
N ALA A 31 -0.45 -10.31 23.87
CA ALA A 31 -1.00 -9.20 24.67
C ALA A 31 0.09 -8.37 25.37
N ASP A 32 1.21 -8.98 25.76
CA ASP A 32 2.32 -8.31 26.42
C ASP A 32 3.28 -7.65 25.41
N VAL A 33 3.29 -8.17 24.20
CA VAL A 33 4.21 -7.75 23.12
C VAL A 33 3.66 -6.60 22.30
N LEU A 34 2.35 -6.48 22.13
CA LEU A 34 1.71 -5.43 21.33
C LEU A 34 1.47 -4.16 22.16
N ALA A 35 1.74 -3.00 21.59
CA ALA A 35 1.40 -1.71 22.20
C ALA A 35 -0.12 -1.56 22.31
N PRO A 36 -0.64 -0.89 23.37
CA PRO A 36 -2.07 -0.75 23.57
C PRO A 36 -2.82 -0.15 22.38
N GLU A 37 -2.25 0.86 21.73
CA GLU A 37 -2.84 1.51 20.54
C GLU A 37 -2.91 0.53 19.36
N PHE A 38 -1.90 -0.31 19.18
CA PHE A 38 -1.92 -1.34 18.12
C PHE A 38 -2.88 -2.47 18.45
N ALA A 39 -2.92 -2.91 19.72
CA ALA A 39 -3.83 -3.95 20.19
C ALA A 39 -5.31 -3.53 20.13
N ALA A 40 -5.60 -2.24 20.27
CA ALA A 40 -6.95 -1.70 20.08
C ALA A 40 -7.44 -1.80 18.63
N LEU A 41 -6.54 -1.73 17.66
CA LEU A 41 -6.86 -1.87 16.22
C LEU A 41 -6.87 -3.33 15.77
N VAL A 42 -5.94 -4.12 16.31
CA VAL A 42 -5.78 -5.53 15.99
C VAL A 42 -5.65 -6.31 17.31
N PRO A 43 -6.74 -6.91 17.80
CA PRO A 43 -6.69 -7.69 19.03
C PRO A 43 -5.57 -8.73 19.01
N PRO A 44 -4.87 -8.96 20.15
CA PRO A 44 -3.70 -9.85 20.20
C PRO A 44 -3.95 -11.24 19.64
N ASP A 45 -5.09 -11.86 19.97
CA ASP A 45 -5.46 -13.17 19.44
C ASP A 45 -5.66 -13.16 17.93
N ALA A 46 -6.29 -12.11 17.41
CA ALA A 46 -6.49 -11.94 15.97
C ALA A 46 -5.16 -11.70 15.24
N PHE A 47 -4.24 -10.96 15.87
CA PHE A 47 -2.90 -10.79 15.35
C PHE A 47 -2.15 -12.12 15.29
N ALA A 48 -2.11 -12.85 16.39
CA ALA A 48 -1.46 -14.14 16.48
C ALA A 48 -2.03 -15.15 15.47
N GLU A 49 -3.35 -15.20 15.33
CA GLU A 49 -4.00 -16.06 14.34
C GLU A 49 -3.61 -15.71 12.90
N ARG A 50 -3.58 -14.43 12.55
CA ARG A 50 -3.14 -13.98 11.21
C ARG A 50 -1.69 -14.38 10.90
N VAL A 51 -0.79 -14.26 11.88
CA VAL A 51 0.61 -14.67 11.70
C VAL A 51 0.72 -16.19 11.52
N ARG A 52 -0.04 -16.98 12.30
CA ARG A 52 -0.07 -18.45 12.15
C ARG A 52 -0.61 -18.90 10.80
N GLN A 53 -1.67 -18.28 10.30
CA GLN A 53 -2.23 -18.57 8.98
C GLN A 53 -1.22 -18.35 7.85
N ARG A 54 -0.34 -17.36 8.00
CA ARG A 54 0.72 -17.07 7.03
C ARG A 54 1.87 -18.06 7.06
N ALA A 55 2.12 -18.71 8.19
CA ALA A 55 3.25 -19.61 8.34
C ALA A 55 3.30 -20.69 7.25
N ALA A 56 2.16 -21.17 6.78
CA ALA A 56 2.10 -22.19 5.73
C ALA A 56 2.71 -21.73 4.38
N ALA A 57 2.53 -20.45 4.01
CA ALA A 57 3.10 -19.87 2.80
C ALA A 57 4.51 -19.31 3.02
N PHE A 58 4.80 -18.85 4.23
CA PHE A 58 6.05 -18.18 4.58
C PHE A 58 7.18 -19.18 4.90
N ALA A 59 6.92 -20.19 5.70
CA ALA A 59 7.95 -21.09 6.21
C ALA A 59 8.42 -22.13 5.17
N PRO A 60 9.74 -22.40 5.06
CA PRO A 60 10.79 -21.76 5.85
C PRO A 60 11.15 -20.39 5.29
N GLY A 61 11.12 -19.37 6.16
CA GLY A 61 11.60 -18.03 5.85
C GLY A 61 13.07 -17.89 6.20
N ILE A 62 13.91 -17.55 5.21
CA ILE A 62 15.35 -17.38 5.37
C ILE A 62 15.70 -15.90 5.28
N VAL A 63 16.20 -15.31 6.37
CA VAL A 63 16.64 -13.90 6.39
C VAL A 63 17.85 -13.73 5.46
N THR A 64 17.71 -12.87 4.46
CA THR A 64 18.73 -12.56 3.45
C THR A 64 19.33 -11.16 3.61
N GLY A 65 18.73 -10.31 4.44
CA GLY A 65 19.23 -8.99 4.75
C GLY A 65 18.50 -8.43 5.98
N LEU A 66 19.19 -7.56 6.72
CA LEU A 66 18.69 -6.98 7.95
C LEU A 66 19.15 -5.52 8.06
N ASP A 67 18.19 -4.61 8.24
CA ASP A 67 18.42 -3.19 8.50
C ASP A 67 17.78 -2.82 9.84
N THR A 68 18.47 -2.01 10.66
CA THR A 68 17.96 -1.65 11.98
C THR A 68 18.28 -0.21 12.32
N SER A 69 17.32 0.46 12.98
CA SER A 69 17.48 1.70 13.70
C SER A 69 17.11 1.51 15.19
N ASP A 70 17.09 2.57 15.97
CA ASP A 70 16.79 2.48 17.41
C ASP A 70 15.41 1.87 17.69
N HIS A 71 14.42 2.19 16.85
CA HIS A 71 13.02 1.80 17.08
C HIS A 71 12.39 1.04 15.92
N THR A 72 13.14 0.75 14.85
CA THR A 72 12.64 0.02 13.69
C THR A 72 13.65 -1.03 13.26
N ALA A 73 13.17 -2.24 13.00
CA ALA A 73 13.94 -3.31 12.39
C ALA A 73 13.22 -3.84 11.15
N ARG A 74 14.01 -4.15 10.12
CA ARG A 74 13.52 -4.63 8.83
C ARG A 74 14.33 -5.83 8.38
N ALA A 75 13.66 -6.92 8.02
CA ALA A 75 14.30 -8.10 7.45
C ALA A 75 13.80 -8.34 6.02
N ARG A 76 14.74 -8.63 5.10
CA ARG A 76 14.43 -9.26 3.82
C ARG A 76 14.46 -10.76 4.02
N VAL A 77 13.37 -11.44 3.70
CA VAL A 77 13.19 -12.86 3.96
C VAL A 77 12.82 -13.57 2.68
N ARG A 78 13.60 -14.57 2.27
CA ARG A 78 13.21 -15.49 1.20
C ARG A 78 12.28 -16.52 1.76
N VAL A 79 11.07 -16.61 1.21
CA VAL A 79 10.01 -17.51 1.68
C VAL A 79 9.95 -18.80 0.84
N ARG A 80 9.03 -19.70 1.20
CA ARG A 80 8.92 -21.05 0.65
C ARG A 80 8.92 -21.13 -0.87
N ASP A 81 8.22 -20.24 -1.56
CA ASP A 81 8.12 -20.21 -3.03
C ASP A 81 9.31 -19.54 -3.73
N GLY A 82 10.33 -19.14 -2.96
CA GLY A 82 11.53 -18.46 -3.45
C GLY A 82 11.38 -16.95 -3.60
N SER A 83 10.17 -16.39 -3.42
CA SER A 83 9.96 -14.94 -3.41
C SER A 83 10.61 -14.29 -2.18
N VAL A 84 10.82 -12.99 -2.24
CA VAL A 84 11.40 -12.23 -1.13
C VAL A 84 10.34 -11.33 -0.53
N GLN A 85 10.18 -11.39 0.78
CA GLN A 85 9.32 -10.49 1.54
C GLN A 85 10.16 -9.59 2.43
N VAL A 86 9.66 -8.39 2.68
CA VAL A 86 10.21 -7.44 3.65
C VAL A 86 9.30 -7.41 4.85
N VAL A 87 9.81 -7.86 5.99
CA VAL A 87 9.10 -7.78 7.28
C VAL A 87 9.68 -6.63 8.08
N THR A 88 8.84 -5.68 8.45
CA THR A 88 9.22 -4.50 9.23
C THR A 88 8.50 -4.51 10.57
N CYS A 89 9.21 -4.16 11.63
CA CYS A 89 8.70 -4.02 12.98
C CYS A 89 9.14 -2.68 13.55
N THR A 90 8.19 -1.89 14.09
CA THR A 90 8.44 -0.65 14.83
C THR A 90 7.95 -0.80 16.26
N VAL A 91 8.77 -0.35 17.21
CA VAL A 91 8.49 -0.48 18.64
C VAL A 91 8.34 0.88 19.34
N GLU A 92 7.76 0.87 20.54
CA GLU A 92 7.70 2.02 21.41
C GLU A 92 9.12 2.52 21.76
N PRO A 93 9.34 3.84 21.85
CA PRO A 93 10.64 4.38 22.27
C PRO A 93 11.05 4.00 23.69
N ALA A 94 10.07 3.85 24.59
CA ALA A 94 10.28 3.52 25.98
C ALA A 94 10.05 2.01 26.25
N ALA A 95 10.75 1.46 27.25
CA ALA A 95 10.50 0.11 27.72
C ALA A 95 9.01 -0.05 28.14
N PRO A 96 8.41 -1.22 27.88
CA PRO A 96 9.02 -2.48 27.45
C PRO A 96 9.19 -2.63 25.92
N HIS A 97 9.19 -1.56 25.14
CA HIS A 97 9.38 -1.56 23.70
C HIS A 97 8.39 -2.51 22.96
N ARG A 98 7.11 -2.28 23.21
CA ARG A 98 6.05 -3.05 22.55
C ARG A 98 5.95 -2.69 21.08
N ILE A 99 5.44 -3.62 20.27
CA ILE A 99 5.22 -3.43 18.84
C ILE A 99 4.11 -2.41 18.61
N ARG A 100 4.44 -1.29 17.99
CA ARG A 100 3.50 -0.25 17.58
C ARG A 100 2.99 -0.43 16.16
N ALA A 101 3.84 -0.99 15.31
CA ALA A 101 3.51 -1.24 13.91
C ALA A 101 4.28 -2.46 13.40
N THR A 102 3.66 -3.20 12.50
CA THR A 102 4.31 -4.24 11.72
C THR A 102 3.79 -4.21 10.29
N ARG A 103 4.67 -4.54 9.36
CA ARG A 103 4.34 -4.61 7.92
C ARG A 103 5.09 -5.76 7.30
N THR A 104 4.39 -6.53 6.48
CA THR A 104 5.01 -7.51 5.60
C THR A 104 4.65 -7.13 4.17
N MET A 105 5.64 -7.02 3.30
CA MET A 105 5.47 -6.71 1.88
C MET A 105 6.21 -7.72 1.05
N ALA A 106 5.57 -8.22 -0.01
CA ALA A 106 6.31 -8.91 -1.04
C ALA A 106 7.26 -7.92 -1.73
N LEU A 107 8.54 -8.24 -1.76
CA LEU A 107 9.47 -7.58 -2.67
C LEU A 107 9.19 -8.17 -4.05
N ILE A 108 8.25 -7.57 -4.76
CA ILE A 108 7.96 -7.97 -6.14
C ILE A 108 9.20 -7.58 -6.95
N PRO A 109 9.92 -8.54 -7.57
CA PRO A 109 10.94 -8.18 -8.52
C PRO A 109 10.28 -7.28 -9.56
N PRO A 110 10.98 -6.31 -10.16
CA PRO A 110 10.44 -5.49 -11.23
C PRO A 110 10.22 -6.38 -12.47
N VAL A 111 9.23 -7.24 -12.40
CA VAL A 111 8.77 -8.01 -13.55
C VAL A 111 7.79 -7.09 -14.27
N LEU A 112 8.28 -6.44 -15.30
CA LEU A 112 7.51 -5.58 -16.21
C LEU A 112 6.45 -6.38 -17.01
N THR A 113 6.36 -7.68 -16.82
CA THR A 113 5.35 -8.52 -17.44
C THR A 113 4.07 -8.49 -16.61
N PRO A 114 2.96 -7.97 -17.16
CA PRO A 114 1.66 -8.11 -16.51
C PRO A 114 1.38 -9.59 -16.25
N ARG A 115 0.78 -9.92 -15.10
CA ARG A 115 0.22 -11.25 -14.82
C ARG A 115 -1.10 -11.47 -15.60
N LEU A 116 -1.12 -11.00 -16.84
CA LEU A 116 -2.23 -11.24 -17.75
C LEU A 116 -2.05 -12.64 -18.36
N PRO A 117 -3.13 -13.29 -18.80
CA PRO A 117 -3.05 -14.60 -19.45
C PRO A 117 -1.97 -14.64 -20.53
N ALA A 118 -1.35 -15.81 -20.74
CA ALA A 118 -0.26 -15.98 -21.71
C ALA A 118 -0.68 -15.68 -23.17
N ASP A 119 -1.97 -15.72 -23.45
CA ASP A 119 -2.62 -15.36 -24.71
C ASP A 119 -3.00 -13.89 -24.82
N PHE A 120 -2.74 -13.10 -23.78
CA PHE A 120 -2.93 -11.66 -23.83
C PHE A 120 -1.82 -11.03 -24.68
N THR A 121 -2.16 -10.67 -25.89
CA THR A 121 -1.24 -10.14 -26.91
C THR A 121 -0.68 -8.75 -26.58
N GLY A 122 -1.08 -8.23 -25.44
CA GLY A 122 -0.44 -7.10 -24.79
C GLY A 122 -0.88 -5.76 -25.33
N TYR A 123 -0.26 -4.76 -24.74
CA TYR A 123 -0.47 -3.36 -25.01
C TYR A 123 -0.21 -2.93 -26.48
N GLN A 124 0.40 -3.78 -27.28
CA GLN A 124 0.68 -3.50 -28.69
C GLN A 124 -0.58 -3.32 -29.54
N GLU A 125 -1.68 -3.98 -29.16
CA GLU A 125 -2.98 -3.84 -29.84
C GLU A 125 -3.71 -2.55 -29.50
N LEU A 126 -3.28 -1.85 -28.42
CA LEU A 126 -3.84 -0.54 -28.05
C LEU A 126 -3.28 0.59 -28.89
N ALA A 127 -2.17 0.38 -29.59
CA ALA A 127 -1.56 1.38 -30.44
C ALA A 127 -2.54 1.85 -31.52
N GLY A 128 -3.09 3.05 -31.32
CA GLY A 128 -4.02 3.68 -32.25
C GLY A 128 -5.48 3.75 -31.79
N LEU A 129 -5.82 3.25 -30.60
CA LEU A 129 -7.20 3.26 -30.06
C LEU A 129 -7.55 4.58 -29.37
N GLY A 130 -7.12 5.64 -29.60
CA GLY A 130 -7.77 6.83 -29.05
C GLY A 130 -6.88 7.97 -28.69
N THR A 131 -7.03 9.00 -29.45
CA THR A 131 -6.61 10.34 -29.11
C THR A 131 -7.52 10.88 -28.01
N GLY A 132 -6.98 11.09 -26.80
CA GLY A 132 -7.69 11.77 -25.73
C GLY A 132 -8.02 10.91 -24.49
N ALA A 133 -7.72 9.63 -24.47
CA ALA A 133 -7.78 8.83 -23.24
C ALA A 133 -6.72 9.31 -22.23
N ARG A 134 -7.06 9.28 -20.95
CA ARG A 134 -6.16 9.68 -19.87
C ARG A 134 -6.15 8.64 -18.78
N LEU A 135 -4.96 8.28 -18.31
CA LEU A 135 -4.76 7.53 -17.07
C LEU A 135 -4.32 8.48 -15.98
N ILE A 136 -5.21 8.73 -15.03
CA ILE A 136 -5.01 9.68 -13.94
C ILE A 136 -4.81 8.90 -12.64
N VAL A 137 -3.67 9.06 -11.99
CA VAL A 137 -3.34 8.34 -10.75
C VAL A 137 -3.29 9.31 -9.59
N PHE A 138 -4.15 9.10 -8.59
CA PHE A 138 -4.06 9.76 -7.30
C PHE A 138 -3.27 8.86 -6.35
N SER A 139 -2.08 9.31 -5.98
CA SER A 139 -1.14 8.64 -5.09
C SER A 139 -1.04 9.35 -3.75
N GLY A 140 -0.63 8.65 -2.72
CA GLY A 140 -0.43 9.19 -1.38
C GLY A 140 -0.91 8.25 -0.29
N LEU A 141 -0.46 8.50 0.93
CA LEU A 141 -0.75 7.65 2.07
C LEU A 141 -2.19 7.82 2.59
N PRO A 142 -2.69 6.89 3.40
CA PRO A 142 -3.98 7.05 4.08
C PRO A 142 -4.04 8.36 4.87
N GLY A 143 -5.17 9.07 4.83
CA GLY A 143 -5.37 10.34 5.52
C GLY A 143 -4.95 11.60 4.76
N THR A 144 -4.28 11.48 3.60
CA THR A 144 -3.87 12.63 2.75
C THR A 144 -4.97 13.22 1.87
N GLY A 145 -6.21 12.76 2.00
CA GLY A 145 -7.34 13.29 1.20
C GLY A 145 -7.40 12.83 -0.25
N LYS A 146 -6.51 11.94 -0.70
CA LYS A 146 -6.43 11.50 -2.11
C LYS A 146 -7.76 10.98 -2.66
N SER A 147 -8.50 10.14 -1.91
CA SER A 147 -9.77 9.57 -2.35
C SER A 147 -10.84 10.63 -2.54
N THR A 148 -10.95 11.57 -1.59
CA THR A 148 -11.90 12.69 -1.68
C THR A 148 -11.64 13.52 -2.93
N LEU A 149 -10.37 13.82 -3.21
CA LEU A 149 -9.96 14.59 -4.37
C LEU A 149 -10.15 13.82 -5.68
N ALA A 150 -9.81 12.52 -5.69
CA ALA A 150 -10.02 11.63 -6.84
C ALA A 150 -11.51 11.52 -7.22
N GLU A 151 -12.38 11.35 -6.21
CA GLU A 151 -13.83 11.30 -6.45
C GLU A 151 -14.38 12.65 -6.95
N ALA A 152 -13.90 13.77 -6.39
CA ALA A 152 -14.32 15.10 -6.85
C ALA A 152 -13.86 15.35 -8.30
N ALA A 153 -12.61 15.02 -8.63
CA ALA A 153 -12.09 15.12 -9.98
C ALA A 153 -12.82 14.20 -10.97
N GLY A 154 -13.06 12.94 -10.58
CA GLY A 154 -13.80 11.97 -11.40
C GLY A 154 -15.20 12.45 -11.78
N ARG A 155 -15.93 13.06 -10.83
CA ARG A 155 -17.26 13.67 -11.11
C ARG A 155 -17.17 14.80 -12.13
N GLN A 156 -16.19 15.70 -12.01
CA GLN A 156 -16.03 16.82 -12.93
C GLN A 156 -15.58 16.35 -14.32
N LEU A 157 -14.67 15.37 -14.38
CA LEU A 157 -14.14 14.81 -15.62
C LEU A 157 -15.09 13.78 -16.27
N ARG A 158 -16.17 13.38 -15.57
CA ARG A 158 -17.04 12.28 -15.98
C ARG A 158 -16.25 10.99 -16.27
N ALA A 159 -15.19 10.77 -15.48
CA ALA A 159 -14.31 9.63 -15.58
C ALA A 159 -14.60 8.61 -14.45
N PRO A 160 -14.58 7.31 -14.71
CA PRO A 160 -14.70 6.31 -13.67
C PRO A 160 -13.54 6.41 -12.68
N VAL A 161 -13.85 6.32 -11.39
CA VAL A 161 -12.87 6.30 -10.30
C VAL A 161 -12.79 4.88 -9.75
N PHE A 162 -11.63 4.28 -9.90
CA PHE A 162 -11.33 2.96 -9.36
C PHE A 162 -10.51 3.12 -8.08
N ALA A 163 -11.19 3.04 -6.94
CA ALA A 163 -10.56 3.14 -5.63
C ALA A 163 -10.30 1.73 -5.08
N VAL A 164 -9.05 1.47 -4.71
CA VAL A 164 -8.61 0.16 -4.23
C VAL A 164 -9.38 -0.30 -3.00
N ASP A 165 -9.69 0.60 -2.07
CA ASP A 165 -10.42 0.27 -0.83
C ASP A 165 -11.83 -0.29 -1.12
N TRP A 166 -12.54 0.23 -2.14
CA TRP A 166 -13.82 -0.30 -2.58
C TRP A 166 -13.72 -1.67 -3.23
N LEU A 167 -12.71 -1.87 -4.07
CA LEU A 167 -12.48 -3.15 -4.75
C LEU A 167 -12.12 -4.24 -3.75
N LEU A 168 -11.19 -3.96 -2.83
CA LEU A 168 -10.77 -4.91 -1.82
C LEU A 168 -11.86 -5.18 -0.78
N GLY A 169 -12.62 -4.15 -0.39
CA GLY A 169 -13.78 -4.31 0.48
C GLY A 169 -14.80 -5.28 -0.07
N SER A 170 -15.05 -5.27 -1.39
CA SER A 170 -15.96 -6.18 -2.05
C SER A 170 -15.52 -7.65 -2.02
N LEU A 171 -14.23 -7.94 -1.79
CA LEU A 171 -13.70 -9.30 -1.69
C LEU A 171 -13.82 -9.89 -0.28
N THR A 172 -14.07 -9.07 0.73
CA THR A 172 -14.15 -9.50 2.14
C THR A 172 -15.16 -10.63 2.40
N PRO A 173 -16.39 -10.63 1.81
CA PRO A 173 -17.33 -11.72 2.00
C PRO A 173 -16.85 -13.08 1.50
N PHE A 174 -15.88 -13.08 0.61
CA PHE A 174 -15.33 -14.31 0.01
C PHE A 174 -14.12 -14.85 0.79
N GLY A 175 -13.65 -14.15 1.83
CA GLY A 175 -12.56 -14.60 2.71
C GLY A 175 -11.21 -14.80 1.99
N GLY A 176 -11.04 -14.22 0.83
CA GLY A 176 -10.14 -14.72 -0.20
C GLY A 176 -8.78 -14.04 -0.36
N TYR A 177 -8.33 -13.16 0.54
CA TYR A 177 -6.99 -12.59 0.38
C TYR A 177 -6.23 -12.49 1.71
N HIS A 178 -4.93 -12.73 1.64
CA HIS A 178 -4.02 -12.43 2.74
C HIS A 178 -3.65 -10.93 2.70
N LEU A 179 -3.47 -10.32 3.88
CA LEU A 179 -3.12 -8.89 3.95
C LEU A 179 -1.82 -8.56 3.21
N ASP A 180 -0.91 -9.52 3.06
CA ASP A 180 0.34 -9.33 2.31
C ASP A 180 0.12 -9.22 0.80
N ASP A 181 -0.88 -9.91 0.28
CA ASP A 181 -1.23 -9.87 -1.13
C ASP A 181 -2.12 -8.68 -1.47
N LEU A 182 -2.63 -7.98 -0.46
CA LEU A 182 -3.62 -6.93 -0.59
C LEU A 182 -3.22 -5.85 -1.60
N PHE A 183 -1.99 -5.36 -1.50
CA PHE A 183 -1.49 -4.35 -2.44
C PHE A 183 -1.25 -4.92 -3.83
N GLY A 184 -0.79 -6.16 -3.93
CA GLY A 184 -0.63 -6.87 -5.20
C GLY A 184 -1.97 -7.10 -5.89
N ILE A 185 -2.96 -7.61 -5.18
CA ILE A 185 -4.33 -7.81 -5.69
C ILE A 185 -4.93 -6.47 -6.10
N GLY A 186 -4.82 -5.45 -5.27
CA GLY A 186 -5.31 -4.11 -5.56
C GLY A 186 -4.68 -3.51 -6.82
N ALA A 187 -3.36 -3.61 -6.97
CA ALA A 187 -2.65 -3.14 -8.15
C ALA A 187 -3.09 -3.89 -9.42
N GLU A 188 -3.30 -5.21 -9.34
CA GLU A 188 -3.74 -6.03 -10.48
C GLU A 188 -5.17 -5.67 -10.91
N LEU A 189 -6.09 -5.54 -9.95
CA LEU A 189 -7.48 -5.12 -10.22
C LEU A 189 -7.50 -3.75 -10.91
N LEU A 190 -6.77 -2.78 -10.36
CA LEU A 190 -6.70 -1.43 -10.91
C LEU A 190 -6.06 -1.41 -12.30
N THR A 191 -5.00 -2.20 -12.52
CA THR A 191 -4.37 -2.32 -13.83
C THR A 191 -5.33 -2.88 -14.87
N THR A 192 -6.07 -3.95 -14.53
CA THR A 192 -7.06 -4.57 -15.42
C THR A 192 -8.19 -3.60 -15.78
N LEU A 193 -8.71 -2.86 -14.79
CA LEU A 193 -9.77 -1.89 -15.02
C LEU A 193 -9.26 -0.70 -15.84
N ALA A 194 -8.07 -0.18 -15.55
CA ALA A 194 -7.45 0.88 -16.34
C ALA A 194 -7.23 0.44 -17.79
N PHE A 195 -6.65 -0.76 -17.99
CA PHE A 195 -6.47 -1.34 -19.31
C PHE A 195 -7.78 -1.34 -20.10
N ARG A 196 -8.86 -1.87 -19.50
CA ARG A 196 -10.16 -1.94 -20.18
C ARG A 196 -10.73 -0.57 -20.54
N GLN A 197 -10.57 0.44 -19.69
CA GLN A 197 -11.00 1.80 -20.02
C GLN A 197 -10.19 2.39 -21.17
N LEU A 198 -8.88 2.26 -21.13
CA LEU A 198 -8.01 2.77 -22.20
C LEU A 198 -8.27 2.06 -23.53
N GLU A 199 -8.49 0.74 -23.52
CA GLU A 199 -8.90 -0.03 -24.70
C GLU A 199 -10.20 0.50 -25.32
N LEU A 200 -11.12 0.99 -24.49
CA LEU A 200 -12.37 1.62 -24.93
C LEU A 200 -12.22 3.09 -25.32
N GLY A 201 -11.00 3.64 -25.30
CA GLY A 201 -10.75 5.06 -25.55
C GLY A 201 -11.28 5.98 -24.45
N GLN A 202 -11.51 5.46 -23.24
CA GLN A 202 -12.08 6.18 -22.10
C GLN A 202 -11.01 6.55 -21.06
N PRO A 203 -11.17 7.66 -20.36
CA PRO A 203 -10.31 7.99 -19.24
C PRO A 203 -10.51 7.02 -18.06
N ALA A 204 -9.48 6.87 -17.22
CA ALA A 204 -9.56 6.15 -15.96
C ALA A 204 -8.88 6.94 -14.84
N VAL A 205 -9.50 7.01 -13.68
CA VAL A 205 -8.95 7.59 -12.45
C VAL A 205 -8.66 6.46 -11.46
N LEU A 206 -7.41 6.33 -11.04
CA LEU A 206 -6.98 5.35 -10.06
C LEU A 206 -6.73 6.02 -8.71
N ASP A 207 -7.37 5.53 -7.66
CA ASP A 207 -7.14 5.93 -6.26
C ASP A 207 -6.39 4.80 -5.55
N PHE A 208 -5.07 4.96 -5.42
CA PHE A 208 -4.17 3.96 -4.85
C PHE A 208 -2.95 4.62 -4.20
N PRO A 209 -2.39 4.09 -3.10
CA PRO A 209 -1.16 4.63 -2.54
C PRO A 209 0.00 4.66 -3.53
N ALA A 210 0.12 3.65 -4.37
CA ALA A 210 1.14 3.51 -5.41
C ALA A 210 2.58 3.64 -4.86
N GLU A 211 2.88 2.90 -3.80
CA GLU A 211 4.19 2.90 -3.16
C GLU A 211 5.22 2.07 -3.93
N ASP A 212 4.76 1.08 -4.68
CA ASP A 212 5.65 0.21 -5.44
C ASP A 212 6.05 0.85 -6.79
N PRO A 213 7.37 1.09 -7.01
CA PRO A 213 7.86 1.65 -8.27
C PRO A 213 7.55 0.77 -9.50
N ALA A 214 7.46 -0.56 -9.35
CA ALA A 214 7.14 -1.44 -10.47
C ALA A 214 5.69 -1.25 -10.93
N THR A 215 4.75 -1.09 -10.01
CA THR A 215 3.36 -0.74 -10.31
C THR A 215 3.26 0.59 -11.03
N ARG A 216 4.02 1.62 -10.59
CA ARG A 216 4.07 2.93 -11.25
C ARG A 216 4.58 2.82 -12.69
N ALA A 217 5.68 2.09 -12.90
CA ALA A 217 6.26 1.86 -14.22
C ALA A 217 5.29 1.12 -15.15
N ARG A 218 4.60 0.11 -14.62
CA ARG A 218 3.59 -0.66 -15.34
C ARG A 218 2.44 0.21 -15.84
N TRP A 219 1.93 1.11 -15.00
CA TRP A 219 0.84 2.01 -15.40
C TRP A 219 1.29 3.07 -16.42
N ARG A 220 2.53 3.55 -16.31
CA ARG A 220 3.09 4.42 -17.34
C ARG A 220 3.19 3.68 -18.68
N SER A 221 3.76 2.47 -18.68
CA SER A 221 3.85 1.67 -19.91
C SER A 221 2.48 1.34 -20.51
N LEU A 222 1.47 1.12 -19.66
CA LEU A 222 0.09 0.92 -20.11
C LEU A 222 -0.46 2.17 -20.79
N ALA A 223 -0.27 3.35 -20.22
CA ALA A 223 -0.72 4.60 -20.82
C ALA A 223 0.02 4.88 -22.15
N ASP A 224 1.35 4.70 -22.17
CA ASP A 224 2.17 4.89 -23.37
C ASP A 224 1.71 3.97 -24.51
N ALA A 225 1.47 2.69 -24.22
CA ALA A 225 1.00 1.72 -25.20
C ALA A 225 -0.40 2.03 -25.75
N ALA A 226 -1.26 2.60 -24.91
CA ALA A 226 -2.60 3.04 -25.28
C ALA A 226 -2.61 4.39 -26.02
N GLY A 227 -1.48 5.09 -26.13
CA GLY A 227 -1.43 6.46 -26.61
C GLY A 227 -2.19 7.43 -25.70
N ALA A 228 -2.32 7.11 -24.41
CA ALA A 228 -3.04 7.87 -23.42
C ALA A 228 -2.10 8.82 -22.65
N GLU A 229 -2.61 9.96 -22.23
CA GLU A 229 -1.88 10.83 -21.31
C GLU A 229 -1.80 10.17 -19.92
N PHE A 230 -0.59 10.17 -19.36
CA PHE A 230 -0.37 9.69 -18.00
C PHE A 230 -0.18 10.86 -17.04
N ARG A 231 -1.14 11.05 -16.14
CA ARG A 231 -1.17 12.17 -15.19
C ARG A 231 -1.11 11.64 -13.77
N VAL A 232 -0.18 12.16 -12.97
CA VAL A 232 0.01 11.71 -11.58
C VAL A 232 -0.21 12.86 -10.62
N ILE A 233 -1.08 12.65 -9.64
CA ILE A 233 -1.34 13.58 -8.54
C ILE A 233 -0.87 12.92 -7.24
N VAL A 234 0.12 13.52 -6.58
CA VAL A 234 0.64 13.06 -5.29
C VAL A 234 0.00 13.89 -4.19
N CYS A 235 -0.86 13.26 -3.41
CA CYS A 235 -1.53 13.90 -2.28
C CYS A 235 -0.69 13.75 -1.00
N THR A 236 -0.36 14.87 -0.39
CA THR A 236 0.35 14.97 0.88
C THR A 236 -0.50 15.70 1.92
N CYS A 237 -0.06 15.72 3.16
CA CYS A 237 -0.57 16.59 4.20
C CYS A 237 0.63 17.07 5.02
N SER A 238 1.00 18.35 4.85
CA SER A 238 2.17 18.94 5.53
C SER A 238 1.94 19.15 7.02
N ASP A 239 0.69 19.29 7.45
CA ASP A 239 0.32 19.35 8.86
C ASP A 239 0.17 17.92 9.40
N ARG A 240 1.11 17.50 10.23
CA ARG A 240 1.18 16.17 10.80
C ARG A 240 0.03 15.86 11.76
N GLU A 241 -0.40 16.84 12.54
CA GLU A 241 -1.49 16.66 13.49
C GLU A 241 -2.83 16.52 12.77
N LEU A 242 -3.05 17.36 11.77
CA LEU A 242 -4.21 17.26 10.89
C LEU A 242 -4.25 15.93 10.14
N HIS A 243 -3.10 15.46 9.64
CA HIS A 243 -2.98 14.18 8.94
C HIS A 243 -3.36 13.01 9.87
N ARG A 244 -2.80 13.02 11.10
CA ARG A 244 -3.12 12.04 12.12
C ARG A 244 -4.60 12.05 12.49
N ALA A 245 -5.16 13.22 12.77
CA ALA A 245 -6.56 13.36 13.13
C ALA A 245 -7.51 12.86 12.03
N ARG A 246 -7.18 13.14 10.76
CA ARG A 246 -7.94 12.64 9.60
C ARG A 246 -7.84 11.12 9.45
N LEU A 247 -6.69 10.54 9.75
CA LEU A 247 -6.50 9.09 9.70
C LEU A 247 -7.29 8.39 10.80
N GLU A 248 -7.16 8.85 12.04
CA GLU A 248 -7.80 8.26 13.22
C GLU A 248 -9.31 8.44 13.22
N GLY A 249 -9.79 9.59 12.75
CA GLY A 249 -11.22 9.90 12.60
C GLY A 249 -11.87 9.39 11.31
N ARG A 250 -11.15 8.57 10.52
CA ARG A 250 -11.62 8.12 9.21
C ARG A 250 -12.80 7.17 9.36
N ALA A 251 -13.95 7.58 8.80
CA ALA A 251 -15.15 6.76 8.64
C ALA A 251 -15.66 6.96 7.20
N ARG A 252 -15.41 5.97 6.33
CA ARG A 252 -15.78 6.06 4.90
C ARG A 252 -17.01 5.26 4.53
N GLY A 253 -17.46 4.37 5.42
CA GLY A 253 -18.62 3.52 5.17
C GLY A 253 -18.44 2.57 3.98
N ILE A 254 -17.22 2.17 3.66
CA ILE A 254 -16.94 1.23 2.57
C ILE A 254 -17.27 -0.19 3.05
N PRO A 255 -18.26 -0.87 2.44
CA PRO A 255 -18.63 -2.21 2.85
C PRO A 255 -17.43 -3.17 2.80
N GLY A 256 -17.23 -3.92 3.88
CA GLY A 256 -16.14 -4.91 3.95
C GLY A 256 -14.73 -4.32 4.12
N TRP A 257 -14.57 -3.00 4.19
CA TRP A 257 -13.29 -2.36 4.45
C TRP A 257 -13.22 -1.86 5.89
N HIS A 258 -12.03 -1.91 6.49
CA HIS A 258 -11.83 -1.40 7.84
C HIS A 258 -11.87 0.12 7.90
N GLU A 259 -12.40 0.66 8.97
CA GLU A 259 -12.38 2.08 9.26
C GLU A 259 -11.16 2.46 10.11
N GLY A 260 -10.81 3.75 10.11
CA GLY A 260 -9.65 4.27 10.84
C GLY A 260 -8.31 3.88 10.23
N GLY A 261 -7.26 4.04 10.99
CA GLY A 261 -5.91 3.69 10.59
C GLY A 261 -4.90 3.76 11.74
N ASN A 262 -3.77 3.07 11.58
CA ASN A 262 -2.68 3.11 12.53
C ASN A 262 -1.66 4.18 12.12
N TRP A 263 -1.53 5.23 12.93
CA TRP A 263 -0.60 6.33 12.65
C TRP A 263 0.86 5.87 12.59
N ALA A 264 1.29 4.94 13.47
CA ALA A 264 2.66 4.42 13.42
C ALA A 264 2.98 3.71 12.10
N ASN A 265 2.01 3.03 11.49
CA ASN A 265 2.17 2.47 10.14
C ASN A 265 2.28 3.55 9.06
N VAL A 266 1.57 4.66 9.20
CA VAL A 266 1.67 5.79 8.26
C VAL A 266 3.02 6.48 8.40
N GLU A 267 3.53 6.69 9.63
CA GLU A 267 4.85 7.26 9.87
C GLU A 267 5.96 6.41 9.25
N LEU A 268 5.89 5.09 9.43
CA LEU A 268 6.83 4.16 8.81
C LEU A 268 6.80 4.28 7.28
N ARG A 269 5.62 4.29 6.71
CA ARG A 269 5.43 4.41 5.26
C ARG A 269 5.84 5.78 4.72
N LEU A 270 5.65 6.86 5.47
CA LEU A 270 6.12 8.20 5.10
C LEU A 270 7.63 8.24 4.93
N ALA A 271 8.37 7.60 5.84
CA ALA A 271 9.83 7.53 5.77
C ALA A 271 10.35 6.70 4.58
N GLU A 272 9.53 5.78 4.07
CA GLU A 272 9.89 4.81 3.04
C GLU A 272 9.24 5.12 1.68
N PHE A 273 8.33 6.10 1.62
CA PHE A 273 7.57 6.39 0.40
C PHE A 273 8.51 6.82 -0.73
N PRO A 274 8.68 6.01 -1.79
CA PRO A 274 9.60 6.36 -2.85
C PRO A 274 9.11 7.61 -3.59
N PRO A 275 9.99 8.56 -3.93
CA PRO A 275 9.59 9.68 -4.76
C PRO A 275 9.08 9.19 -6.12
N TRP A 276 8.13 9.92 -6.68
CA TRP A 276 7.73 9.72 -8.06
C TRP A 276 8.78 10.29 -9.00
N THR A 277 8.98 9.67 -10.15
CA THR A 277 9.87 10.14 -11.21
C THR A 277 9.06 10.73 -12.35
N GLY A 278 9.61 11.76 -13.01
CA GLY A 278 8.95 12.47 -14.10
C GLY A 278 8.01 13.57 -13.62
N GLU A 279 7.14 14.02 -14.51
CA GLU A 279 6.19 15.09 -14.24
C GLU A 279 5.05 14.58 -13.32
N VAL A 280 4.89 15.25 -12.18
CA VAL A 280 3.83 14.97 -11.20
C VAL A 280 3.31 16.27 -10.60
N LEU A 281 2.03 16.31 -10.30
CA LEU A 281 1.44 17.39 -9.51
C LEU A 281 1.40 16.98 -8.03
N THR A 282 2.03 17.77 -7.17
CA THR A 282 1.92 17.57 -5.71
C THR A 282 0.85 18.47 -5.15
N ILE A 283 -0.07 17.91 -4.41
CA ILE A 283 -1.18 18.60 -3.74
C ILE A 283 -1.03 18.44 -2.23
N ASP A 284 -1.13 19.56 -1.50
CA ASP A 284 -1.18 19.53 -0.05
C ASP A 284 -2.62 19.65 0.43
N ALA A 285 -3.07 18.62 1.15
CA ALA A 285 -4.42 18.54 1.69
C ALA A 285 -4.71 19.54 2.83
N VAL A 286 -3.75 20.34 3.26
CA VAL A 286 -3.98 21.47 4.16
C VAL A 286 -4.80 22.55 3.45
N GLN A 287 -4.64 22.68 2.13
CA GLN A 287 -5.41 23.60 1.34
C GLN A 287 -6.88 23.15 1.17
N PRO A 288 -7.81 24.08 0.97
CA PRO A 288 -9.23 23.76 0.72
C PRO A 288 -9.41 22.81 -0.47
N LEU A 289 -10.40 21.91 -0.36
CA LEU A 289 -10.70 20.93 -1.41
C LEU A 289 -10.97 21.59 -2.76
N GLU A 290 -11.72 22.67 -2.78
CA GLU A 290 -12.08 23.39 -4.02
C GLU A 290 -10.85 23.96 -4.73
N GLN A 291 -9.90 24.50 -3.98
CA GLN A 291 -8.65 25.00 -4.51
C GLN A 291 -7.80 23.90 -5.10
N ASN A 292 -7.65 22.80 -4.34
CA ASN A 292 -6.91 21.62 -4.80
C ASN A 292 -7.56 20.99 -6.03
N LEU A 293 -8.88 20.91 -6.07
CA LEU A 293 -9.62 20.39 -7.21
C LEU A 293 -9.40 21.26 -8.47
N ALA A 294 -9.47 22.58 -8.35
CA ALA A 294 -9.24 23.49 -9.46
C ALA A 294 -7.83 23.28 -10.04
N THR A 295 -6.80 23.16 -9.18
CA THR A 295 -5.42 22.89 -9.58
C THR A 295 -5.29 21.54 -10.29
N VAL A 296 -5.92 20.49 -9.77
CA VAL A 296 -5.94 19.16 -10.40
C VAL A 296 -6.60 19.21 -11.76
N LEU A 297 -7.79 19.82 -11.87
CA LEU A 297 -8.50 19.91 -13.15
C LEU A 297 -7.67 20.66 -14.20
N GLN A 298 -7.04 21.76 -13.83
CA GLN A 298 -6.13 22.47 -14.72
C GLN A 298 -4.98 21.56 -15.20
N TYR A 299 -4.34 20.81 -14.29
CA TYR A 299 -3.22 19.92 -14.61
C TYR A 299 -3.62 18.76 -15.52
N VAL A 300 -4.79 18.17 -15.32
CA VAL A 300 -5.22 16.99 -16.09
C VAL A 300 -5.90 17.36 -17.42
N THR A 301 -6.24 18.64 -17.66
CA THR A 301 -6.87 19.08 -18.91
C THR A 301 -5.93 19.82 -19.85
N ASN A 302 -4.76 20.23 -19.36
CA ASN A 302 -3.68 20.81 -20.16
C ASN A 302 -2.75 19.73 -20.70
#